data_e182ec4c9e311c064e3739257b662b47
#
_entry.id   e182ec4c9e311c064e3739257b662b47
#
_cell.length_a   1.000
_cell.length_b   1.000
_cell.length_c   1.000
_cell.angle_alpha   90.00
_cell.angle_beta   90.00
_cell.angle_gamma   90.00
#
_symmetry.space_group_name_H-M   'P 1'
#
loop_
_entity.id
_entity.type
_entity.pdbx_description
1 polymer ?
#
loop_
_entity_poly.entity_id
_entity_poly.type
_entity_poly.pdbx_seq_one_letter_code
_entity_poly.pdbx_strand_id
1 'polypeptide(L)'
;MGKVNISVNGRKYALGCDDGEESRLSLLGDKLDQRVRDLANQFGQIGDLRLLLMAGITMLDDLEDADDSVNQKVETLAADIRRAGEKAISDADKSEIAATESLLDAATRIERLAERLKDG
;
A
#
# COMPACT_ATOMS: atom_id res chain seq x y z
N MET A 1 10.19 10.36 -26.11
CA MET A 1 10.77 10.48 -24.77
C MET A 1 10.67 11.89 -24.26
N GLY A 2 9.98 12.04 -23.14
CA GLY A 2 9.86 13.33 -22.48
C GLY A 2 10.99 13.57 -21.50
N LYS A 3 11.18 14.84 -21.15
CA LYS A 3 12.08 15.23 -20.07
C LYS A 3 11.33 16.11 -19.08
N VAL A 4 11.61 15.94 -17.81
CA VAL A 4 11.04 16.78 -16.76
C VAL A 4 12.16 17.23 -15.82
N ASN A 5 12.05 18.48 -15.36
CA ASN A 5 12.95 19.01 -14.35
C ASN A 5 12.30 18.89 -12.99
N ILE A 6 12.99 18.23 -12.06
CA ILE A 6 12.53 18.04 -10.70
C ILE A 6 13.46 18.80 -9.78
N SER A 7 12.89 19.56 -8.85
CA SER A 7 13.65 20.25 -7.82
C SER A 7 13.59 19.45 -6.51
N VAL A 8 14.74 19.05 -5.98
CA VAL A 8 14.84 18.36 -4.71
C VAL A 8 15.88 19.06 -3.84
N ASN A 9 15.46 19.47 -2.67
CA ASN A 9 16.29 20.17 -1.69
C ASN A 9 16.98 21.42 -2.29
N GLY A 10 16.25 22.13 -3.16
CA GLY A 10 16.73 23.35 -3.81
C GLY A 10 17.59 23.13 -5.05
N ARG A 11 17.87 21.90 -5.43
CA ARG A 11 18.64 21.56 -6.63
C ARG A 11 17.76 20.98 -7.70
N LYS A 12 18.01 21.36 -8.95
CA LYS A 12 17.23 20.90 -10.10
C LYS A 12 17.92 19.73 -10.80
N TYR A 13 17.14 18.73 -11.11
CA TYR A 13 17.58 17.52 -11.83
C TYR A 13 16.70 17.30 -13.04
N ALA A 14 17.31 17.03 -14.17
CA ALA A 14 16.57 16.67 -15.39
C ALA A 14 16.45 15.15 -15.45
N LEU A 15 15.22 14.67 -15.58
CA LEU A 15 14.93 13.24 -15.67
C LEU A 15 14.22 12.93 -16.98
N GLY A 16 14.57 11.79 -17.58
CA GLY A 16 13.85 11.25 -18.73
C GLY A 16 12.61 10.49 -18.27
N CYS A 17 11.55 10.58 -19.07
CA CYS A 17 10.32 9.85 -18.82
C CYS A 17 9.66 9.49 -20.15
N ASP A 18 8.66 8.60 -20.09
CA ASP A 18 7.86 8.29 -21.26
C ASP A 18 6.91 9.45 -21.58
N ASP A 19 6.54 9.59 -22.85
CA ASP A 19 5.62 10.64 -23.28
C ASP A 19 4.29 10.51 -22.55
N GLY A 20 3.82 11.63 -21.99
CA GLY A 20 2.58 11.66 -21.23
C GLY A 20 2.74 11.43 -19.74
N GLU A 21 3.93 11.09 -19.25
CA GLU A 21 4.19 10.84 -17.82
C GLU A 21 4.83 12.03 -17.09
N GLU A 22 5.10 13.12 -17.79
CA GLU A 22 5.79 14.29 -17.25
C GLU A 22 5.07 14.87 -16.03
N SER A 23 3.75 15.04 -16.12
CA SER A 23 2.96 15.60 -15.01
C SER A 23 2.98 14.71 -13.77
N ARG A 24 2.90 13.41 -13.97
CA ARG A 24 2.95 12.43 -12.89
C ARG A 24 4.33 12.43 -12.20
N LEU A 25 5.38 12.43 -13.00
CA LEU A 25 6.75 12.43 -12.49
C LEU A 25 7.05 13.74 -11.74
N SER A 26 6.56 14.87 -12.25
CA SER A 26 6.67 16.15 -11.55
C SER A 26 5.98 16.13 -10.19
N LEU A 27 4.78 15.57 -10.10
CA LEU A 27 4.06 15.42 -8.85
C LEU A 27 4.80 14.52 -7.86
N LEU A 28 5.33 13.40 -8.33
CA LEU A 28 6.13 12.49 -7.50
C LEU A 28 7.42 13.17 -7.02
N GLY A 29 8.03 13.97 -7.87
CA GLY A 29 9.21 14.77 -7.52
C GLY A 29 8.92 15.77 -6.40
N ASP A 30 7.77 16.44 -6.45
CA ASP A 30 7.34 17.38 -5.40
C ASP A 30 7.16 16.63 -4.06
N LYS A 31 6.59 15.46 -4.09
CA LYS A 31 6.44 14.62 -2.89
C LYS A 31 7.78 14.18 -2.32
N LEU A 32 8.71 13.82 -3.18
CA LEU A 32 10.06 13.46 -2.77
C LEU A 32 10.79 14.67 -2.16
N ASP A 33 10.68 15.82 -2.80
CA ASP A 33 11.26 17.08 -2.28
C ASP A 33 10.75 17.38 -0.88
N GLN A 34 9.45 17.24 -0.65
CA GLN A 34 8.86 17.48 0.66
C GLN A 34 9.42 16.50 1.71
N ARG A 35 9.55 15.23 1.34
CA ARG A 35 10.12 14.21 2.24
C ARG A 35 11.57 14.52 2.60
N VAL A 36 12.36 14.93 1.62
CA VAL A 36 13.76 15.31 1.84
C VAL A 36 13.87 16.56 2.72
N ARG A 37 13.01 17.55 2.51
CA ARG A 37 12.98 18.76 3.35
C ARG A 37 12.62 18.46 4.79
N ASP A 38 11.65 17.58 5.01
CA ASP A 38 11.26 17.16 6.36
C ASP A 38 12.43 16.48 7.06
N LEU A 39 13.15 15.62 6.36
CA LEU A 39 14.36 14.97 6.90
C LEU A 39 15.48 15.97 7.17
N ALA A 40 15.68 16.93 6.29
CA ALA A 40 16.67 17.99 6.49
C ALA A 40 16.34 18.86 7.70
N ASN A 41 15.06 19.13 7.95
CA ASN A 41 14.61 19.85 9.14
C ASN A 41 14.88 19.05 10.42
N GLN A 42 14.79 17.74 10.36
CA GLN A 42 14.97 16.84 11.49
C GLN A 42 16.44 16.56 11.80
N PHE A 43 17.25 16.32 10.78
CA PHE A 43 18.64 15.87 10.89
C PHE A 43 19.67 16.89 10.42
N GLY A 44 19.22 18.00 9.81
CA GLY A 44 20.10 19.01 9.22
C GLY A 44 20.50 18.68 7.79
N GLN A 45 21.26 19.57 7.17
CA GLN A 45 21.75 19.41 5.80
C GLN A 45 22.99 18.50 5.80
N ILE A 46 22.76 17.21 5.90
CA ILE A 46 23.82 16.18 6.01
C ILE A 46 24.34 15.72 4.64
N GLY A 47 23.89 16.34 3.57
CA GLY A 47 24.24 16.00 2.19
C GLY A 47 23.06 15.39 1.42
N ASP A 48 22.93 15.74 0.15
CA ASP A 48 21.80 15.30 -0.66
C ASP A 48 21.70 13.78 -0.81
N LEU A 49 22.86 13.12 -0.97
CA LEU A 49 22.86 11.67 -1.10
C LEU A 49 22.35 10.98 0.15
N ARG A 50 22.78 11.41 1.34
CA ARG A 50 22.31 10.85 2.60
C ARG A 50 20.84 11.11 2.84
N LEU A 51 20.39 12.33 2.53
CA LEU A 51 18.98 12.69 2.65
C LEU A 51 18.12 11.84 1.70
N LEU A 52 18.57 11.64 0.47
CA LEU A 52 17.89 10.80 -0.50
C LEU A 52 17.85 9.32 -0.08
N LEU A 53 18.93 8.81 0.47
CA LEU A 53 18.97 7.45 1.01
C LEU A 53 17.98 7.29 2.17
N MET A 54 17.94 8.23 3.09
CA MET A 54 16.99 8.23 4.20
C MET A 54 15.55 8.32 3.70
N ALA A 55 15.30 9.20 2.73
CA ALA A 55 13.97 9.32 2.12
C ALA A 55 13.54 8.01 1.47
N GLY A 56 14.42 7.37 0.71
CA GLY A 56 14.14 6.09 0.07
C GLY A 56 13.82 4.99 1.08
N ILE A 57 14.60 4.88 2.14
CA ILE A 57 14.40 3.88 3.19
C ILE A 57 13.07 4.12 3.93
N THR A 58 12.78 5.37 4.30
CA THR A 58 11.52 5.69 4.98
C THR A 58 10.31 5.45 4.09
N MET A 59 10.44 5.70 2.79
CA MET A 59 9.37 5.42 1.83
C MET A 59 9.10 3.92 1.69
N LEU A 60 10.15 3.10 1.67
CA LEU A 60 10.01 1.64 1.66
C LEU A 60 9.37 1.13 2.94
N ASP A 61 9.75 1.68 4.08
CA ASP A 61 9.17 1.34 5.37
C ASP A 61 7.67 1.65 5.40
N ASP A 62 7.28 2.84 4.92
CA ASP A 62 5.87 3.24 4.80
C ASP A 62 5.10 2.30 3.88
N LEU A 63 5.72 1.86 2.79
CA LEU A 63 5.10 0.95 1.83
C LEU A 63 4.86 -0.43 2.45
N GLU A 64 5.81 -0.95 3.20
CA GLU A 64 5.64 -2.23 3.91
C GLU A 64 4.56 -2.14 4.98
N ASP A 65 4.52 -1.05 5.74
CA ASP A 65 3.47 -0.81 6.73
C ASP A 65 2.09 -0.76 6.08
N ALA A 66 1.97 -0.13 4.92
CA ALA A 66 0.72 -0.08 4.17
C ALA A 66 0.28 -1.48 3.71
N ASP A 67 1.22 -2.30 3.22
CA ASP A 67 0.94 -3.67 2.81
C ASP A 67 0.47 -4.52 4.00
N ASP A 68 1.14 -4.44 5.13
CA ASP A 68 0.76 -5.14 6.35
C ASP A 68 -0.63 -4.73 6.83
N SER A 69 -0.94 -3.43 6.77
CA SER A 69 -2.27 -2.90 7.13
C SER A 69 -3.36 -3.45 6.22
N VAL A 70 -3.12 -3.53 4.92
CA VAL A 70 -4.06 -4.11 3.95
C VAL A 70 -4.28 -5.60 4.25
N ASN A 71 -3.21 -6.35 4.47
CA ASN A 71 -3.28 -7.78 4.78
C ASN A 71 -4.08 -8.03 6.06
N GLN A 72 -3.86 -7.24 7.11
CA GLN A 72 -4.61 -7.33 8.36
C GLN A 72 -6.10 -7.04 8.15
N LYS A 73 -6.44 -6.04 7.35
CA LYS A 73 -7.84 -5.71 7.02
C LYS A 73 -8.51 -6.85 6.27
N VAL A 74 -7.81 -7.45 5.31
CA VAL A 74 -8.34 -8.59 4.54
C VAL A 74 -8.57 -9.79 5.46
N GLU A 75 -7.62 -10.11 6.33
CA GLU A 75 -7.76 -11.21 7.30
C GLU A 75 -8.91 -10.99 8.27
N THR A 76 -9.05 -9.78 8.79
CA THR A 76 -10.13 -9.43 9.70
C THR A 76 -11.48 -9.57 9.01
N LEU A 77 -11.60 -9.08 7.78
CA LEU A 77 -12.82 -9.20 7.00
C LEU A 77 -13.16 -10.66 6.72
N ALA A 78 -12.17 -11.47 6.35
CA ALA A 78 -12.37 -12.90 6.10
C ALA A 78 -12.86 -13.62 7.38
N ALA A 79 -12.26 -13.31 8.51
CA ALA A 79 -12.67 -13.89 9.80
C ALA A 79 -14.09 -13.46 10.19
N ASP A 80 -14.44 -12.19 9.95
CA ASP A 80 -15.79 -11.68 10.24
C ASP A 80 -16.85 -12.36 9.37
N ILE A 81 -16.56 -12.54 8.08
CA ILE A 81 -17.47 -13.24 7.16
C ILE A 81 -17.64 -14.70 7.59
N ARG A 82 -16.56 -15.37 7.96
CA ARG A 82 -16.61 -16.76 8.44
C ARG A 82 -17.49 -16.88 9.70
N ARG A 83 -17.28 -16.00 10.69
CA ARG A 83 -18.08 -16.01 11.91
C ARG A 83 -19.56 -15.76 11.64
N ALA A 84 -19.86 -14.82 10.73
CA ALA A 84 -21.24 -14.57 10.33
C ALA A 84 -21.87 -15.79 9.65
N GLY A 85 -21.10 -16.49 8.80
CA GLY A 85 -21.53 -17.73 8.17
C GLY A 85 -21.78 -18.86 9.16
N GLU A 86 -20.87 -19.07 10.11
CA GLU A 86 -21.00 -20.08 11.15
C GLU A 86 -22.20 -19.81 12.06
N LYS A 87 -22.42 -18.56 12.41
CA LYS A 87 -23.59 -18.15 13.17
C LYS A 87 -24.88 -18.42 12.40
N ALA A 88 -24.90 -18.10 11.12
CA ALA A 88 -26.04 -18.38 10.27
C ALA A 88 -26.35 -19.87 10.18
N ILE A 89 -25.33 -20.74 10.16
CA ILE A 89 -25.52 -22.19 10.19
C ILE A 89 -26.16 -22.63 11.51
N SER A 90 -25.67 -22.11 12.64
CA SER A 90 -26.19 -22.50 13.96
C SER A 90 -27.60 -21.99 14.20
N ASP A 91 -27.97 -20.85 13.61
CA ASP A 91 -29.28 -20.20 13.81
C ASP A 91 -30.31 -20.56 12.72
N ALA A 92 -29.82 -21.08 11.58
CA ALA A 92 -30.68 -21.34 10.42
C ALA A 92 -31.46 -22.65 10.51
N ASP A 93 -32.67 -22.63 9.97
CA ASP A 93 -33.41 -23.85 9.65
C ASP A 93 -32.64 -24.67 8.62
N LYS A 94 -32.78 -26.00 8.68
CA LYS A 94 -32.10 -26.93 7.76
C LYS A 94 -32.37 -26.65 6.28
N SER A 95 -33.45 -25.94 5.96
CA SER A 95 -33.80 -25.56 4.59
C SER A 95 -32.88 -24.51 3.98
N GLU A 96 -32.05 -23.80 4.76
CA GLU A 96 -31.17 -22.72 4.32
C GLU A 96 -29.69 -23.11 4.25
N ILE A 97 -29.37 -24.39 4.47
CA ILE A 97 -27.99 -24.89 4.48
C ILE A 97 -27.23 -24.55 3.21
N ALA A 98 -27.86 -24.62 2.04
CA ALA A 98 -27.19 -24.37 0.77
C ALA A 98 -26.71 -22.90 0.64
N ALA A 99 -27.52 -21.93 1.09
CA ALA A 99 -27.14 -20.51 1.06
C ALA A 99 -26.01 -20.23 2.07
N THR A 100 -26.06 -20.90 3.23
CA THR A 100 -25.05 -20.78 4.28
C THR A 100 -23.71 -21.36 3.86
N GLU A 101 -23.73 -22.52 3.20
CA GLU A 101 -22.52 -23.13 2.62
C GLU A 101 -21.87 -22.21 1.58
N SER A 102 -22.68 -21.54 0.77
CA SER A 102 -22.19 -20.58 -0.21
C SER A 102 -21.47 -19.40 0.46
N LEU A 103 -21.99 -18.91 1.58
CA LEU A 103 -21.38 -17.85 2.37
C LEU A 103 -20.03 -18.29 2.97
N LEU A 104 -19.96 -19.50 3.50
CA LEU A 104 -18.72 -20.06 4.04
C LEU A 104 -17.66 -20.28 2.95
N ASP A 105 -18.08 -20.71 1.76
CA ASP A 105 -17.18 -20.84 0.62
C ASP A 105 -16.58 -19.49 0.24
N ALA A 106 -17.38 -18.44 0.22
CA ALA A 106 -16.90 -17.08 -0.05
C ALA A 106 -15.87 -16.63 1.01
N ALA A 107 -16.13 -16.89 2.28
CA ALA A 107 -15.20 -16.57 3.36
C ALA A 107 -13.86 -17.31 3.19
N THR A 108 -13.89 -18.57 2.80
CA THR A 108 -12.69 -19.38 2.54
C THR A 108 -11.87 -18.80 1.39
N ARG A 109 -12.52 -18.35 0.34
CA ARG A 109 -11.86 -17.69 -0.80
C ARG A 109 -11.15 -16.41 -0.40
N ILE A 110 -11.76 -15.62 0.45
CA ILE A 110 -11.15 -14.38 0.98
C ILE A 110 -9.92 -14.70 1.82
N GLU A 111 -9.97 -15.71 2.67
CA GLU A 111 -8.83 -16.16 3.47
C GLU A 111 -7.66 -16.62 2.59
N ARG A 112 -7.93 -17.37 1.53
CA ARG A 112 -6.91 -17.80 0.57
C ARG A 112 -6.27 -16.60 -0.13
N LEU A 113 -7.04 -15.58 -0.46
CA LEU A 113 -6.52 -14.35 -1.04
C LEU A 113 -5.61 -13.63 -0.05
N ALA A 114 -5.97 -13.57 1.22
CA ALA A 114 -5.13 -12.97 2.28
C ALA A 114 -3.78 -13.69 2.39
N GLU A 115 -3.76 -15.02 2.33
CA GLU A 115 -2.53 -15.81 2.36
C GLU A 115 -1.63 -15.51 1.15
N ARG A 116 -2.21 -15.36 -0.04
CA ARG A 116 -1.45 -15.00 -1.24
C ARG A 116 -0.83 -13.62 -1.13
N LEU A 117 -1.50 -12.67 -0.51
CA LEU A 117 -0.98 -11.32 -0.30
C LEU A 117 0.19 -11.30 0.68
N LYS A 118 0.21 -12.22 1.65
CA LYS A 118 1.34 -12.39 2.56
C LYS A 118 2.58 -12.96 1.88
N ASP A 119 2.38 -13.86 0.94
CA ASP A 119 3.47 -14.55 0.23
C ASP A 119 4.00 -13.73 -0.95
N GLY A 120 3.28 -12.68 -1.35
CA GLY A 120 3.59 -11.85 -2.51
C GLY A 120 4.63 -10.75 -2.33
#